data_c9e7dc2174617a9ecc9925416e4f5084
#
_entry.id   c9e7dc2174617a9ecc9925416e4f5084
#
_cell.length_a   1.000
_cell.length_b   1.000
_cell.length_c   1.000
_cell.angle_alpha   90.00
_cell.angle_beta   90.00
_cell.angle_gamma   90.00
#
_symmetry.space_group_name_H-M   'P 1'
#
loop_
_entity.id
_entity.type
_entity.pdbx_description
1 polymer ?
#
loop_
_entity_poly.entity_id
_entity_poly.type
_entity_poly.pdbx_seq_one_letter_code
_entity_poly.pdbx_strand_id
1 'polypeptide(L)'
;IIETEDRELFARKLASIDIKSPKSFAVTSVEDAIAAAEKIGFPLIIRAAYTLGGQGSGFCNDMPSLREMADKAFSYSDQILVEESLKGWKEVEYEVVRDRYDNCITVCNMENFDPLGIHTGESIVVAPSQTLSNDDYQLLRNISIKLIRHVGIVGECNVQFALDPHSQDYRVIEVNARLSRSSALA
;
A
#
# COMPACT_ATOMS: atom_id res chain seq x y z
N ILE A 1 -13.68 8.51 4.46
CA ILE A 1 -13.35 8.57 3.01
C ILE A 1 -12.16 9.52 2.80
N ILE A 2 -12.22 10.81 3.14
CA ILE A 2 -11.10 11.75 2.93
C ILE A 2 -9.79 11.25 3.57
N GLU A 3 -9.85 10.71 4.78
CA GLU A 3 -8.69 10.24 5.53
C GLU A 3 -8.08 8.91 5.01
N THR A 4 -8.79 8.19 4.17
CA THR A 4 -8.30 6.97 3.52
C THR A 4 -7.84 7.20 2.09
N GLU A 5 -8.23 8.31 1.48
CA GLU A 5 -7.84 8.70 0.12
C GLU A 5 -6.61 9.61 0.10
N ASP A 6 -6.39 10.41 1.17
CA ASP A 6 -5.17 11.19 1.33
C ASP A 6 -4.05 10.33 1.92
N ARG A 7 -3.03 10.04 1.13
CA ARG A 7 -1.92 9.14 1.51
C ARG A 7 -1.15 9.61 2.74
N GLU A 8 -0.93 10.90 2.89
CA GLU A 8 -0.17 11.42 4.02
C GLU A 8 -0.98 11.35 5.32
N LEU A 9 -2.27 11.72 5.26
CA LEU A 9 -3.20 11.60 6.39
C LEU A 9 -3.36 10.13 6.78
N PHE A 10 -3.49 9.25 5.81
CA PHE A 10 -3.60 7.81 6.03
C PHE A 10 -2.35 7.23 6.70
N ALA A 11 -1.17 7.54 6.18
CA ALA A 11 0.09 7.08 6.76
C ALA A 11 0.27 7.58 8.21
N ARG A 12 -0.09 8.84 8.51
CA ARG A 12 -0.08 9.37 9.88
C ARG A 12 -1.05 8.65 10.80
N LYS A 13 -2.26 8.33 10.32
CA LYS A 13 -3.23 7.54 11.10
C LYS A 13 -2.73 6.13 11.38
N LEU A 14 -2.16 5.45 10.40
CA LEU A 14 -1.55 4.13 10.59
C LEU A 14 -0.43 4.18 11.62
N ALA A 15 0.48 5.15 11.51
CA ALA A 15 1.59 5.34 12.43
C ALA A 15 1.12 5.58 13.89
N SER A 16 -0.01 6.27 14.10
CA SER A 16 -0.56 6.53 15.44
C SER A 16 -1.02 5.28 16.19
N ILE A 17 -1.15 4.15 15.49
CA ILE A 17 -1.52 2.85 16.05
C ILE A 17 -0.50 1.76 15.73
N ASP A 18 0.75 2.14 15.43
CA ASP A 18 1.86 1.24 15.13
C ASP A 18 1.57 0.26 13.97
N ILE A 19 0.83 0.70 12.95
CA ILE A 19 0.60 -0.04 11.72
C ILE A 19 1.52 0.53 10.63
N LYS A 20 2.22 -0.37 9.95
CA LYS A 20 3.18 -0.01 8.91
C LYS A 20 2.49 0.31 7.59
N SER A 21 2.86 1.43 6.97
CA SER A 21 2.57 1.79 5.58
C SER A 21 3.86 1.89 4.78
N PRO A 22 3.82 1.87 3.44
CA PRO A 22 5.00 2.17 2.63
C PRO A 22 5.57 3.52 3.01
N LYS A 23 6.90 3.59 3.19
CA LYS A 23 7.56 4.87 3.43
C LYS A 23 7.45 5.72 2.17
N SER A 24 7.02 6.96 2.33
CA SER A 24 6.85 7.90 1.22
C SER A 24 7.20 9.31 1.65
N PHE A 25 7.89 10.04 0.79
CA PHE A 25 8.25 11.44 0.98
C PHE A 25 7.89 12.23 -0.27
N ALA A 26 7.14 13.31 -0.09
CA ALA A 26 6.92 14.31 -1.11
C ALA A 26 8.12 15.26 -1.12
N VAL A 27 8.76 15.45 -2.27
CA VAL A 27 9.99 16.23 -2.43
C VAL A 27 9.87 17.17 -3.60
N THR A 28 10.60 18.29 -3.55
CA THR A 28 10.58 19.37 -4.55
C THR A 28 11.94 19.66 -5.17
N SER A 29 12.96 18.88 -4.76
CA SER A 29 14.31 18.96 -5.33
C SER A 29 14.96 17.58 -5.42
N VAL A 30 15.98 17.46 -6.25
CA VAL A 30 16.78 16.22 -6.37
C VAL A 30 17.54 15.94 -5.08
N GLU A 31 18.00 16.99 -4.39
CA GLU A 31 18.69 16.89 -3.10
C GLU A 31 17.77 16.29 -2.03
N ASP A 32 16.51 16.75 -1.98
CA ASP A 32 15.51 16.17 -1.08
C ASP A 32 15.16 14.72 -1.44
N ALA A 33 15.15 14.39 -2.74
CA ALA A 33 14.95 13.01 -3.19
C ALA A 33 16.07 12.08 -2.73
N ILE A 34 17.32 12.56 -2.75
CA ILE A 34 18.48 11.82 -2.23
C ILE A 34 18.37 11.64 -0.72
N ALA A 35 18.04 12.69 0.02
CA ALA A 35 17.84 12.61 1.46
C ALA A 35 16.67 11.67 1.86
N ALA A 36 15.63 11.62 1.05
CA ALA A 36 14.53 10.66 1.21
C ALA A 36 15.01 9.22 0.95
N ALA A 37 15.80 9.00 -0.11
CA ALA A 37 16.34 7.69 -0.45
C ALA A 37 17.26 7.12 0.64
N GLU A 38 18.06 7.96 1.29
CA GLU A 38 18.90 7.54 2.42
C GLU A 38 18.09 7.06 3.63
N LYS A 39 16.88 7.62 3.83
CA LYS A 39 15.96 7.22 4.92
C LYS A 39 15.14 5.97 4.59
N ILE A 40 14.81 5.76 3.32
CA ILE A 40 13.97 4.63 2.89
C ILE A 40 14.84 3.40 2.64
N GLY A 41 15.94 3.56 1.89
CA GLY A 41 16.72 2.49 1.30
C GLY A 41 16.23 2.12 -0.11
N PHE A 42 17.03 1.33 -0.84
CA PHE A 42 16.66 0.82 -2.17
C PHE A 42 16.11 -0.60 -2.11
N PRO A 43 15.26 -1.02 -3.06
CA PRO A 43 14.78 -0.27 -4.23
C PRO A 43 13.68 0.75 -3.90
N LEU A 44 13.55 1.78 -4.76
CA LEU A 44 12.58 2.86 -4.63
C LEU A 44 11.68 2.94 -5.87
N ILE A 45 10.54 3.60 -5.71
CA ILE A 45 9.71 4.06 -6.82
C ILE A 45 9.58 5.58 -6.75
N ILE A 46 9.78 6.25 -7.88
CA ILE A 46 9.47 7.67 -8.05
C ILE A 46 8.12 7.78 -8.76
N ARG A 47 7.30 8.71 -8.32
CA ARG A 47 6.04 9.07 -8.96
C ARG A 47 5.94 10.58 -9.09
N ALA A 48 5.79 11.07 -10.32
CA ALA A 48 5.46 12.47 -10.53
C ALA A 48 4.03 12.75 -10.03
N ALA A 49 3.87 13.80 -9.24
CA ALA A 49 2.55 14.21 -8.76
C ALA A 49 1.72 14.75 -9.93
N TYR A 50 0.41 14.41 -9.93
CA TYR A 50 -0.57 14.95 -10.88
C TYR A 50 -0.34 14.62 -12.35
N THR A 51 0.45 13.59 -12.71
CA THR A 51 0.64 13.17 -14.10
C THR A 51 -0.35 12.09 -14.53
N LEU A 52 -0.91 12.22 -15.72
CA LEU A 52 -1.75 11.19 -16.33
C LEU A 52 -0.87 10.10 -16.97
N GLY A 53 -1.26 8.84 -16.81
CA GLY A 53 -0.62 7.71 -17.50
C GLY A 53 0.77 7.33 -16.99
N GLY A 54 1.15 7.70 -15.76
CA GLY A 54 2.41 7.27 -15.13
C GLY A 54 3.67 7.90 -15.72
N GLN A 55 3.55 8.97 -16.51
CA GLN A 55 4.69 9.73 -17.04
C GLN A 55 5.53 10.28 -15.88
N GLY A 56 6.86 10.14 -15.96
CA GLY A 56 7.76 10.57 -14.90
C GLY A 56 7.78 9.63 -13.68
N SER A 57 7.21 8.43 -13.78
CA SER A 57 7.27 7.40 -12.72
C SER A 57 8.20 6.26 -13.12
N GLY A 58 8.88 5.66 -12.14
CA GLY A 58 9.76 4.54 -12.40
C GLY A 58 10.44 3.99 -11.16
N PHE A 59 11.07 2.83 -11.33
CA PHE A 59 11.82 2.15 -10.28
C PHE A 59 13.29 2.59 -10.28
N CYS A 60 13.85 2.79 -9.09
CA CYS A 60 15.24 3.10 -8.88
C CYS A 60 15.86 2.02 -7.99
N ASN A 61 16.94 1.40 -8.47
CA ASN A 61 17.63 0.34 -7.72
C ASN A 61 18.88 0.86 -6.99
N ASP A 62 19.33 2.05 -7.33
CA ASP A 62 20.55 2.67 -6.82
C ASP A 62 20.49 4.20 -6.92
N MET A 63 21.49 4.88 -6.36
CA MET A 63 21.57 6.33 -6.35
C MET A 63 21.73 6.96 -7.75
N PRO A 64 22.52 6.41 -8.68
CA PRO A 64 22.56 6.92 -10.06
C PRO A 64 21.20 6.92 -10.76
N SER A 65 20.48 5.79 -10.70
CA SER A 65 19.14 5.68 -11.30
C SER A 65 18.11 6.60 -10.63
N LEU A 66 18.26 6.84 -9.31
CA LEU A 66 17.43 7.81 -8.59
C LEU A 66 17.61 9.22 -9.15
N ARG A 67 18.86 9.69 -9.33
CA ARG A 67 19.16 11.03 -9.84
C ARG A 67 18.56 11.23 -11.23
N GLU A 68 18.84 10.31 -12.15
CA GLU A 68 18.32 10.36 -13.52
C GLU A 68 16.80 10.41 -13.54
N MET A 69 16.16 9.55 -12.73
CA MET A 69 14.69 9.47 -12.69
C MET A 69 14.08 10.71 -12.02
N ALA A 70 14.71 11.26 -10.98
CA ALA A 70 14.25 12.48 -10.32
C ALA A 70 14.33 13.69 -11.27
N ASP A 71 15.45 13.88 -11.96
CA ASP A 71 15.61 14.94 -12.97
C ASP A 71 14.51 14.85 -14.04
N LYS A 72 14.26 13.63 -14.55
CA LYS A 72 13.21 13.38 -15.52
C LYS A 72 11.83 13.67 -14.93
N ALA A 73 11.53 13.24 -13.71
CA ALA A 73 10.24 13.44 -13.07
C ALA A 73 9.96 14.93 -12.81
N PHE A 74 10.97 15.69 -12.38
CA PHE A 74 10.86 17.15 -12.20
C PHE A 74 10.67 17.93 -13.51
N SER A 75 10.94 17.35 -14.67
CA SER A 75 10.57 17.96 -15.95
C SER A 75 9.07 17.92 -16.23
N TYR A 76 8.30 17.11 -15.49
CA TYR A 76 6.84 16.94 -15.63
C TYR A 76 6.06 17.53 -14.46
N SER A 77 6.66 17.68 -13.29
CA SER A 77 5.97 18.11 -12.07
C SER A 77 6.93 18.81 -11.11
N ASP A 78 6.49 19.87 -10.47
CA ASP A 78 7.25 20.58 -9.43
C ASP A 78 7.38 19.78 -8.13
N GLN A 79 6.61 18.71 -7.98
CA GLN A 79 6.65 17.81 -6.83
C GLN A 79 6.63 16.35 -7.27
N ILE A 80 7.47 15.54 -6.67
CA ILE A 80 7.50 14.10 -6.87
C ILE A 80 7.37 13.36 -5.55
N LEU A 81 6.92 12.11 -5.59
CA LEU A 81 6.93 11.20 -4.46
C LEU A 81 8.10 10.22 -4.61
N VAL A 82 8.88 10.07 -3.55
CA VAL A 82 9.90 9.02 -3.40
C VAL A 82 9.35 8.00 -2.42
N GLU A 83 9.09 6.78 -2.88
CA GLU A 83 8.39 5.76 -2.11
C GLU A 83 9.20 4.46 -2.02
N GLU A 84 9.00 3.73 -0.92
CA GLU A 84 9.48 2.36 -0.75
C GLU A 84 8.92 1.47 -1.86
N SER A 85 9.78 0.72 -2.55
CA SER A 85 9.32 -0.24 -3.57
C SER A 85 8.95 -1.56 -2.91
N LEU A 86 7.71 -1.97 -3.11
CA LEU A 86 7.18 -3.27 -2.66
C LEU A 86 7.09 -4.28 -3.81
N LYS A 87 7.82 -4.04 -4.90
CA LYS A 87 7.85 -4.95 -6.05
C LYS A 87 8.30 -6.36 -5.62
N GLY A 88 7.53 -7.36 -5.98
CA GLY A 88 7.80 -8.75 -5.63
C GLY A 88 7.21 -9.20 -4.28
N TRP A 89 6.63 -8.30 -3.49
CA TRP A 89 5.88 -8.68 -2.30
C TRP A 89 4.54 -9.31 -2.68
N LYS A 90 4.02 -10.19 -1.81
CA LYS A 90 2.68 -10.74 -1.98
C LYS A 90 1.63 -9.66 -1.76
N GLU A 91 0.61 -9.64 -2.60
CA GLU A 91 -0.58 -8.81 -2.37
C GLU A 91 -1.66 -9.66 -1.72
N VAL A 92 -2.13 -9.22 -0.55
CA VAL A 92 -3.14 -9.90 0.25
C VAL A 92 -4.23 -8.92 0.61
N GLU A 93 -5.47 -9.33 0.49
CA GLU A 93 -6.63 -8.50 0.77
C GLU A 93 -7.51 -9.14 1.84
N TYR A 94 -8.15 -8.30 2.64
CA TYR A 94 -9.18 -8.71 3.61
C TYR A 94 -10.45 -7.91 3.38
N GLU A 95 -11.57 -8.62 3.21
CA GLU A 95 -12.89 -8.01 3.30
C GLU A 95 -13.31 -7.95 4.76
N VAL A 96 -13.65 -6.74 5.21
CA VAL A 96 -13.97 -6.46 6.61
C VAL A 96 -15.34 -5.81 6.69
N VAL A 97 -16.15 -6.28 7.60
CA VAL A 97 -17.47 -5.69 7.90
C VAL A 97 -17.48 -5.24 9.36
N ARG A 98 -17.88 -3.99 9.58
CA ARG A 98 -18.06 -3.44 10.92
C ARG A 98 -19.42 -2.73 11.02
N ASP A 99 -20.17 -3.03 12.06
CA ASP A 99 -21.42 -2.35 12.36
C ASP A 99 -21.23 -1.13 13.29
N ARG A 100 -22.32 -0.39 13.52
CA ARG A 100 -22.30 0.79 14.42
C ARG A 100 -22.13 0.44 15.90
N TYR A 101 -22.24 -0.83 16.27
CA TYR A 101 -22.08 -1.32 17.64
C TYR A 101 -20.68 -1.89 17.90
N ASP A 102 -19.76 -1.70 16.93
CA ASP A 102 -18.37 -2.18 16.96
C ASP A 102 -18.22 -3.71 16.82
N ASN A 103 -19.23 -4.42 16.37
CA ASN A 103 -19.02 -5.77 15.90
C ASN A 103 -18.22 -5.70 14.59
N CYS A 104 -17.03 -6.29 14.59
CA CYS A 104 -16.10 -6.21 13.47
C CYS A 104 -15.58 -7.60 13.14
N ILE A 105 -15.75 -8.03 11.90
CA ILE A 105 -15.33 -9.34 11.40
C ILE A 105 -14.58 -9.19 10.08
N THR A 106 -13.64 -10.10 9.83
CA THR A 106 -13.13 -10.35 8.49
C THR A 106 -14.00 -11.43 7.84
N VAL A 107 -14.61 -11.11 6.71
CA VAL A 107 -15.52 -12.01 6.01
C VAL A 107 -14.73 -13.05 5.24
N CYS A 108 -13.74 -12.61 4.46
CA CYS A 108 -12.78 -13.48 3.82
C CYS A 108 -11.42 -12.79 3.66
N ASN A 109 -10.42 -13.57 3.32
CA ASN A 109 -9.15 -13.08 2.83
C ASN A 109 -8.89 -13.63 1.42
N MET A 110 -8.10 -12.89 0.67
CA MET A 110 -7.73 -13.20 -0.71
C MET A 110 -6.27 -12.91 -0.94
N GLU A 111 -5.68 -13.57 -1.90
CA GLU A 111 -4.33 -13.25 -2.38
C GLU A 111 -4.32 -13.14 -3.90
N ASN A 112 -3.50 -12.22 -4.40
CA ASN A 112 -3.20 -12.14 -5.81
C ASN A 112 -2.13 -13.20 -6.15
N PHE A 113 -2.36 -13.95 -7.22
CA PHE A 113 -1.40 -14.94 -7.70
C PHE A 113 -0.09 -14.29 -8.14
N ASP A 114 -0.18 -13.13 -8.76
CA ASP A 114 0.97 -12.35 -9.18
C ASP A 114 1.45 -11.43 -8.05
N PRO A 115 2.78 -11.27 -7.90
CA PRO A 115 3.32 -10.36 -6.90
C PRO A 115 3.03 -8.90 -7.25
N LEU A 116 3.13 -8.02 -6.24
CA LEU A 116 3.02 -6.58 -6.41
C LEU A 116 3.96 -6.05 -7.51
N GLY A 117 3.43 -5.14 -8.31
CA GLY A 117 4.08 -4.56 -9.48
C GLY A 117 3.43 -4.98 -10.80
N ILE A 118 2.53 -5.95 -10.78
CA ILE A 118 1.59 -6.27 -11.85
C ILE A 118 0.26 -5.61 -11.54
N HIS A 119 -0.43 -5.11 -12.56
CA HIS A 119 -1.68 -4.37 -12.34
C HIS A 119 -2.75 -5.31 -11.76
N THR A 120 -3.33 -4.95 -10.61
CA THR A 120 -4.36 -5.75 -9.89
C THR A 120 -5.55 -6.15 -10.76
N GLY A 121 -5.88 -5.38 -11.79
CA GLY A 121 -6.95 -5.70 -12.73
C GLY A 121 -6.64 -6.84 -13.69
N GLU A 122 -5.37 -7.25 -13.79
CA GLU A 122 -4.87 -8.30 -14.69
C GLU A 122 -4.40 -9.55 -13.93
N SER A 123 -4.31 -9.46 -12.59
CA SER A 123 -3.92 -10.56 -11.73
C SER A 123 -5.09 -11.49 -11.39
N ILE A 124 -4.79 -12.77 -11.21
CA ILE A 124 -5.73 -13.77 -10.72
C ILE A 124 -5.81 -13.64 -9.20
N VAL A 125 -7.02 -13.47 -8.68
CA VAL A 125 -7.29 -13.43 -7.23
C VAL A 125 -7.84 -14.77 -6.78
N VAL A 126 -7.29 -15.31 -5.70
CA VAL A 126 -7.71 -16.58 -5.10
C VAL A 126 -8.28 -16.31 -3.71
N ALA A 127 -9.49 -16.80 -3.48
CA ALA A 127 -10.17 -16.75 -2.19
C ALA A 127 -10.58 -18.17 -1.72
N PRO A 128 -10.28 -18.58 -0.49
CA PRO A 128 -9.38 -17.93 0.46
C PRO A 128 -7.92 -18.00 0.00
N SER A 129 -7.04 -17.18 0.61
CA SER A 129 -5.60 -17.24 0.33
C SER A 129 -5.03 -18.64 0.60
N GLN A 130 -4.13 -19.09 -0.27
CA GLN A 130 -3.61 -20.47 -0.28
C GLN A 130 -2.17 -20.56 0.25
N THR A 131 -1.43 -19.44 0.23
CA THR A 131 0.02 -19.45 0.53
C THR A 131 0.38 -18.73 1.84
N LEU A 132 -0.60 -18.23 2.59
CA LEU A 132 -0.38 -17.65 3.90
C LEU A 132 -0.18 -18.75 4.96
N SER A 133 0.81 -18.54 5.83
CA SER A 133 0.87 -19.28 7.07
C SER A 133 -0.29 -18.88 8.01
N ASN A 134 -0.60 -19.72 8.99
CA ASN A 134 -1.61 -19.36 9.99
C ASN A 134 -1.22 -18.09 10.78
N ASP A 135 0.06 -17.91 11.05
CA ASP A 135 0.56 -16.75 11.79
C ASP A 135 0.41 -15.46 10.96
N ASP A 136 0.73 -15.49 9.67
CA ASP A 136 0.52 -14.36 8.75
C ASP A 136 -0.96 -14.05 8.63
N TYR A 137 -1.80 -15.07 8.45
CA TYR A 137 -3.25 -14.91 8.40
C TYR A 137 -3.78 -14.18 9.64
N GLN A 138 -3.42 -14.65 10.84
CA GLN A 138 -3.88 -14.05 12.09
C GLN A 138 -3.32 -12.64 12.30
N LEU A 139 -2.06 -12.40 11.93
CA LEU A 139 -1.42 -11.09 12.00
C LEU A 139 -2.20 -10.07 11.16
N LEU A 140 -2.36 -10.33 9.88
CA LEU A 140 -3.02 -9.40 8.95
C LEU A 140 -4.51 -9.22 9.28
N ARG A 141 -5.20 -10.29 9.71
CA ARG A 141 -6.56 -10.22 10.23
C ARG A 141 -6.69 -9.26 11.42
N ASN A 142 -5.83 -9.40 12.40
CA ASN A 142 -5.86 -8.56 13.60
C ASN A 142 -5.55 -7.10 13.29
N ILE A 143 -4.61 -6.87 12.37
CA ILE A 143 -4.29 -5.54 11.85
C ILE A 143 -5.50 -4.93 11.14
N SER A 144 -6.19 -5.70 10.29
CA SER A 144 -7.39 -5.25 9.59
C SER A 144 -8.47 -4.78 10.56
N ILE A 145 -8.78 -5.58 11.58
CA ILE A 145 -9.78 -5.24 12.60
C ILE A 145 -9.36 -3.98 13.39
N LYS A 146 -8.10 -3.92 13.84
CA LYS A 146 -7.55 -2.76 14.57
C LYS A 146 -7.64 -1.50 13.75
N LEU A 147 -7.28 -1.57 12.48
CA LEU A 147 -7.29 -0.47 11.53
C LEU A 147 -8.70 0.06 11.29
N ILE A 148 -9.65 -0.81 10.96
CA ILE A 148 -11.02 -0.41 10.64
C ILE A 148 -11.73 0.22 11.84
N ARG A 149 -11.48 -0.28 13.04
CA ARG A 149 -11.95 0.34 14.28
C ARG A 149 -11.36 1.73 14.48
N HIS A 150 -10.06 1.89 14.28
CA HIS A 150 -9.36 3.16 14.46
C HIS A 150 -9.81 4.23 13.45
N VAL A 151 -9.98 3.85 12.20
CA VAL A 151 -10.47 4.77 11.14
C VAL A 151 -11.96 5.08 11.33
N GLY A 152 -12.70 4.21 12.03
CA GLY A 152 -14.11 4.41 12.35
C GLY A 152 -15.04 4.10 11.16
N ILE A 153 -14.62 3.26 10.22
CA ILE A 153 -15.46 2.82 9.10
C ILE A 153 -16.60 1.95 9.64
N VAL A 154 -17.81 2.23 9.18
CA VAL A 154 -19.01 1.42 9.39
C VAL A 154 -19.52 0.95 8.05
N GLY A 155 -19.75 -0.34 7.91
CA GLY A 155 -20.10 -1.02 6.67
C GLY A 155 -19.00 -1.94 6.21
N GLU A 156 -19.01 -2.26 4.94
CA GLU A 156 -17.99 -3.09 4.30
C GLU A 156 -16.82 -2.25 3.80
N CYS A 157 -15.63 -2.82 3.91
CA CYS A 157 -14.41 -2.23 3.38
C CYS A 157 -13.38 -3.31 3.05
N ASN A 158 -12.52 -3.00 2.11
CA ASN A 158 -11.41 -3.82 1.70
C ASN A 158 -10.09 -3.23 2.24
N VAL A 159 -9.25 -4.07 2.84
CA VAL A 159 -7.91 -3.70 3.32
C VAL A 159 -6.88 -4.44 2.49
N GLN A 160 -5.99 -3.71 1.82
CA GLN A 160 -4.93 -4.27 0.98
C GLN A 160 -3.58 -4.20 1.69
N PHE A 161 -2.87 -5.33 1.65
CA PHE A 161 -1.56 -5.53 2.25
C PHE A 161 -0.53 -5.93 1.21
N ALA A 162 0.68 -5.43 1.41
CA ALA A 162 1.89 -6.06 0.91
C ALA A 162 2.49 -6.90 2.04
N LEU A 163 2.81 -8.15 1.77
CA LEU A 163 3.51 -9.06 2.69
C LEU A 163 4.82 -9.50 2.05
N ASP A 164 5.93 -9.32 2.77
CA ASP A 164 7.23 -9.80 2.33
C ASP A 164 7.21 -11.34 2.23
N PRO A 165 7.54 -11.93 1.07
CA PRO A 165 7.52 -13.38 0.89
C PRO A 165 8.55 -14.15 1.73
N HIS A 166 9.52 -13.46 2.35
CA HIS A 166 10.63 -14.06 3.10
C HIS A 166 10.59 -13.77 4.60
N SER A 167 9.66 -12.93 5.05
CA SER A 167 9.51 -12.55 6.45
C SER A 167 8.04 -12.27 6.78
N GLN A 168 7.76 -11.92 8.05
CA GLN A 168 6.42 -11.44 8.44
C GLN A 168 6.31 -9.91 8.32
N ASP A 169 7.23 -9.23 7.60
CA ASP A 169 7.11 -7.80 7.41
C ASP A 169 5.99 -7.49 6.42
N TYR A 170 5.24 -6.44 6.71
CA TYR A 170 4.06 -6.07 5.94
C TYR A 170 3.96 -4.56 5.77
N ARG A 171 3.18 -4.13 4.78
CA ARG A 171 2.69 -2.75 4.64
C ARG A 171 1.19 -2.77 4.36
N VAL A 172 0.45 -1.89 5.00
CA VAL A 172 -0.91 -1.56 4.56
C VAL A 172 -0.79 -0.61 3.38
N ILE A 173 -1.31 -1.02 2.22
CA ILE A 173 -1.24 -0.25 0.98
C ILE A 173 -2.38 0.76 0.94
N GLU A 174 -3.60 0.26 1.14
CA GLU A 174 -4.79 1.11 1.06
C GLU A 174 -5.98 0.48 1.79
N VAL A 175 -6.97 1.31 2.10
CA VAL A 175 -8.29 0.89 2.59
C VAL A 175 -9.36 1.48 1.68
N ASN A 176 -10.13 0.61 1.07
CA ASN A 176 -11.26 0.98 0.23
C ASN A 176 -12.56 0.89 1.03
N ALA A 177 -13.11 2.04 1.47
CA ALA A 177 -14.35 2.12 2.23
C ALA A 177 -15.60 1.99 1.31
N ARG A 178 -15.63 0.93 0.52
CA ARG A 178 -16.69 0.61 -0.45
C ARG A 178 -16.66 -0.86 -0.81
N LEU A 179 -17.75 -1.36 -1.36
CA LEU A 179 -17.77 -2.64 -2.05
C LEU A 179 -16.74 -2.64 -3.18
N SER A 180 -15.96 -3.68 -3.25
CA SER A 180 -14.96 -3.90 -4.28
C SER A 180 -15.37 -5.05 -5.21
N ARG A 181 -14.61 -5.27 -6.26
CA ARG A 181 -14.81 -6.47 -7.10
C ARG A 181 -14.54 -7.75 -6.32
N SER A 182 -13.62 -7.70 -5.39
CA SER A 182 -13.27 -8.81 -4.50
C SER A 182 -14.38 -9.13 -3.50
N SER A 183 -15.24 -8.17 -3.14
CA SER A 183 -16.41 -8.42 -2.28
C SER A 183 -17.38 -9.45 -2.87
N ALA A 184 -17.35 -9.64 -4.19
CA ALA A 184 -18.16 -10.68 -4.84
C ALA A 184 -17.63 -12.11 -4.59
N LEU A 185 -16.40 -12.26 -4.06
CA LEU A 185 -15.79 -13.54 -3.69
C LEU A 185 -16.02 -13.87 -2.21
N ALA A 186 -16.42 -12.87 -1.42
CA ALA A 186 -16.77 -12.99 -0.01
C ALA A 186 -18.24 -13.38 0.15
#